data_4a72a66d16366c43625aced1cb3836d9
#
_entry.id   4a72a66d16366c43625aced1cb3836d9
#
_cell.length_a   1.000
_cell.length_b   1.000
_cell.length_c   1.000
_cell.angle_alpha   90.00
_cell.angle_beta   90.00
_cell.angle_gamma   90.00
#
_symmetry.space_group_name_H-M   'P 1'
#
loop_
_entity.id
_entity.type
_entity.pdbx_description
1 polymer ?
#
loop_
_entity_poly.entity_id
_entity_poly.type
_entity_poly.pdbx_seq_one_letter_code
_entity_poly.pdbx_strand_id
1 'polypeptide(L)'
;TAIQRKMKKTRISTSITSRKAGLTIDEGLRLLRSAGMEAIPGGGAEIFDEELRARICPDKGSTVEWFEVHAAAHRLGIPTNATILYGHIECVEHRIDHLDRLRRQQDQTGGFNAFIPLKYRNFGNRMSEIGEVSVTEDLRMLAMSRIYLDNIPHIKAYWVMYGKATTELALAFGADDIDGTIDDTTKIYSMAGADDQRPAMTTEEMRRIVAAAGYRAVERDTFYREIG
;
A
#
# COMPACT_ATOMS: atom_id res chain seq x y z
N THR A 1 -3.70 16.99 -8.64
CA THR A 1 -5.06 17.54 -8.90
C THR A 1 -5.92 16.63 -9.77
N ALA A 2 -5.52 16.22 -10.98
CA ALA A 2 -6.28 15.26 -11.81
C ALA A 2 -6.14 13.82 -11.32
N ILE A 3 -4.99 13.43 -10.81
CA ILE A 3 -4.66 12.10 -10.27
C ILE A 3 -5.49 11.81 -9.00
N GLN A 4 -5.63 12.77 -8.08
CA GLN A 4 -6.44 12.60 -6.87
C GLN A 4 -7.95 12.45 -7.17
N ARG A 5 -8.46 13.09 -8.22
CA ARG A 5 -9.86 12.88 -8.66
C ARG A 5 -10.09 11.49 -9.25
N LYS A 6 -9.13 10.90 -9.97
CA LYS A 6 -9.19 9.53 -10.50
C LYS A 6 -9.10 8.49 -9.37
N MET A 7 -8.22 8.67 -8.38
CA MET A 7 -8.08 7.77 -7.24
C MET A 7 -9.31 7.74 -6.31
N LYS A 8 -10.05 8.84 -6.17
CA LYS A 8 -11.32 8.86 -5.38
C LYS A 8 -12.40 7.91 -5.91
N LYS A 9 -12.38 7.57 -7.20
CA LYS A 9 -13.35 6.62 -7.79
C LYS A 9 -12.98 5.14 -7.61
N THR A 10 -11.75 4.81 -7.24
CA THR A 10 -11.24 3.42 -7.18
C THR A 10 -11.36 2.77 -5.79
N ARG A 11 -12.00 3.41 -4.81
CA ARG A 11 -12.28 2.83 -3.47
C ARG A 11 -13.35 1.74 -3.46
N ILE A 12 -13.98 1.47 -4.58
CA ILE A 12 -14.95 0.38 -4.71
C ILE A 12 -14.13 -0.86 -5.03
N SER A 13 -14.14 -1.85 -4.14
CA SER A 13 -13.52 -3.15 -4.40
C SER A 13 -13.94 -3.65 -5.78
N THR A 14 -12.99 -3.88 -6.68
CA THR A 14 -13.27 -4.30 -8.05
C THR A 14 -14.11 -5.58 -8.10
N SER A 15 -13.86 -6.52 -7.17
CA SER A 15 -14.64 -7.74 -7.03
C SER A 15 -16.09 -7.46 -6.65
N ILE A 16 -16.34 -6.60 -5.67
CA ILE A 16 -17.70 -6.24 -5.22
C ILE A 16 -18.44 -5.51 -6.34
N THR A 17 -17.79 -4.62 -7.07
CA THR A 17 -18.41 -3.87 -8.17
C THR A 17 -18.77 -4.80 -9.32
N SER A 18 -17.88 -5.70 -9.72
CA SER A 18 -18.13 -6.68 -10.77
C SER A 18 -19.30 -7.62 -10.40
N ARG A 19 -19.29 -8.16 -9.17
CA ARG A 19 -20.42 -9.00 -8.67
C ARG A 19 -21.75 -8.31 -8.66
N LYS A 20 -21.82 -7.06 -8.18
CA LYS A 20 -23.05 -6.26 -8.18
C LYS A 20 -23.58 -5.99 -9.59
N ALA A 21 -22.69 -5.92 -10.57
CA ALA A 21 -23.03 -5.72 -11.97
C ALA A 21 -23.28 -7.04 -12.74
N GLY A 22 -23.15 -8.22 -12.09
CA GLY A 22 -23.26 -9.52 -12.74
C GLY A 22 -22.10 -9.84 -13.70
N LEU A 23 -20.96 -9.19 -13.53
CA LEU A 23 -19.77 -9.35 -14.38
C LEU A 23 -18.74 -10.25 -13.70
N THR A 24 -17.93 -10.94 -14.51
CA THR A 24 -16.69 -11.57 -14.05
C THR A 24 -15.66 -10.50 -13.67
N ILE A 25 -14.61 -10.89 -12.93
CA ILE A 25 -13.50 -9.98 -12.56
C ILE A 25 -12.83 -9.42 -13.83
N ASP A 26 -12.56 -10.25 -14.82
CA ASP A 26 -11.93 -9.84 -16.08
C ASP A 26 -12.80 -8.84 -16.87
N GLU A 27 -14.10 -9.09 -16.98
CA GLU A 27 -15.03 -8.16 -17.64
C GLU A 27 -15.11 -6.81 -16.91
N GLY A 28 -15.20 -6.85 -15.57
CA GLY A 28 -15.19 -5.64 -14.76
C GLY A 28 -13.91 -4.82 -14.89
N LEU A 29 -12.75 -5.49 -14.91
CA LEU A 29 -11.45 -4.83 -15.11
C LEU A 29 -11.30 -4.24 -16.50
N ARG A 30 -11.75 -4.95 -17.56
CA ARG A 30 -11.76 -4.42 -18.93
C ARG A 30 -12.64 -3.17 -19.05
N LEU A 31 -13.80 -3.19 -18.43
CA LEU A 31 -14.70 -2.04 -18.40
C LEU A 31 -14.07 -0.85 -17.66
N LEU A 32 -13.47 -1.08 -16.50
CA LEU A 32 -12.78 -0.03 -15.75
C LEU A 32 -11.57 0.53 -16.53
N ARG A 33 -10.81 -0.33 -17.20
CA ARG A 33 -9.71 0.09 -18.06
C ARG A 33 -10.20 0.95 -19.23
N SER A 34 -11.28 0.55 -19.90
CA SER A 34 -11.88 1.35 -20.99
C SER A 34 -12.40 2.70 -20.50
N ALA A 35 -12.79 2.79 -19.23
CA ALA A 35 -13.19 4.03 -18.56
C ALA A 35 -12.00 4.86 -18.05
N GLY A 36 -10.76 4.44 -18.33
CA GLY A 36 -9.53 5.17 -18.00
C GLY A 36 -8.88 4.78 -16.67
N MET A 37 -9.14 3.59 -16.13
CA MET A 37 -8.37 3.05 -15.00
C MET A 37 -6.98 2.63 -15.50
N GLU A 38 -5.93 3.15 -14.86
CA GLU A 38 -4.53 2.92 -15.27
C GLU A 38 -3.79 1.98 -14.31
N ALA A 39 -4.14 1.97 -13.02
CA ALA A 39 -3.48 1.16 -12.00
C ALA A 39 -4.44 0.86 -10.83
N ILE A 40 -4.08 -0.12 -9.99
CA ILE A 40 -4.79 -0.46 -8.75
C ILE A 40 -3.87 -0.22 -7.55
N PRO A 41 -4.29 0.54 -6.52
CA PRO A 41 -3.44 0.92 -5.39
C PRO A 41 -3.14 -0.21 -4.39
N GLY A 42 -3.71 -1.39 -4.52
CA GLY A 42 -3.40 -2.58 -3.71
C GLY A 42 -4.06 -2.67 -2.34
N GLY A 43 -4.94 -1.73 -1.98
CA GLY A 43 -5.64 -1.76 -0.69
C GLY A 43 -6.55 -2.98 -0.52
N GLY A 44 -6.83 -3.36 0.74
CA GLY A 44 -7.69 -4.50 1.09
C GLY A 44 -6.95 -5.82 1.33
N ALA A 45 -5.64 -5.86 1.15
CA ALA A 45 -4.81 -7.00 1.51
C ALA A 45 -4.83 -7.26 3.03
N GLU A 46 -4.67 -6.24 3.80
CA GLU A 46 -4.57 -6.23 5.27
C GLU A 46 -3.59 -7.30 5.77
N ILE A 47 -4.04 -8.51 6.05
CA ILE A 47 -3.26 -9.71 6.33
C ILE A 47 -3.90 -10.90 5.63
N PHE A 48 -3.12 -11.87 5.11
CA PHE A 48 -3.66 -12.99 4.34
C PHE A 48 -4.04 -14.23 5.16
N ASP A 49 -3.98 -14.13 6.46
CA ASP A 49 -4.55 -15.13 7.36
C ASP A 49 -6.06 -14.93 7.49
N GLU A 50 -6.87 -15.94 7.16
CA GLU A 50 -8.34 -15.82 7.12
C GLU A 50 -8.96 -15.66 8.50
N GLU A 51 -8.38 -16.24 9.57
CA GLU A 51 -8.89 -16.07 10.92
C GLU A 51 -8.67 -14.63 11.41
N LEU A 52 -7.48 -14.08 11.14
CA LEU A 52 -7.20 -12.68 11.44
C LEU A 52 -8.06 -11.74 10.59
N ARG A 53 -8.23 -12.03 9.29
CA ARG A 53 -9.10 -11.24 8.40
C ARG A 53 -10.52 -11.16 8.93
N ALA A 54 -11.09 -12.29 9.35
CA ALA A 54 -12.44 -12.33 9.92
C ALA A 54 -12.60 -11.43 11.17
N ARG A 55 -11.51 -11.20 11.91
CA ARG A 55 -11.51 -10.36 13.11
C ARG A 55 -11.30 -8.87 12.78
N ILE A 56 -10.37 -8.55 11.87
CA ILE A 56 -9.95 -7.16 11.63
C ILE A 56 -10.70 -6.50 10.45
N CYS A 57 -11.13 -7.27 9.47
CA CYS A 57 -11.74 -6.74 8.25
C CYS A 57 -12.83 -7.68 7.66
N PRO A 58 -13.86 -8.08 8.45
CA PRO A 58 -14.88 -9.05 8.03
C PRO A 58 -15.67 -8.61 6.78
N ASP A 59 -15.73 -7.31 6.52
CA ASP A 59 -16.46 -6.75 5.37
C ASP A 59 -15.65 -6.74 4.07
N LYS A 60 -14.37 -7.16 4.11
CA LYS A 60 -13.50 -7.21 2.93
C LYS A 60 -13.54 -8.59 2.28
N GLY A 61 -13.20 -8.64 1.00
CA GLY A 61 -13.08 -9.90 0.26
C GLY A 61 -12.05 -10.85 0.86
N SER A 62 -12.16 -12.13 0.55
CA SER A 62 -11.20 -13.15 0.98
C SER A 62 -9.82 -12.92 0.38
N THR A 63 -8.81 -13.56 0.95
CA THR A 63 -7.45 -13.60 0.39
C THR A 63 -7.45 -14.13 -1.05
N VAL A 64 -8.19 -15.18 -1.32
CA VAL A 64 -8.30 -15.76 -2.67
C VAL A 64 -8.82 -14.72 -3.67
N GLU A 65 -9.90 -14.02 -3.33
CA GLU A 65 -10.45 -12.97 -4.21
C GLU A 65 -9.47 -11.82 -4.43
N TRP A 66 -8.71 -11.44 -3.42
CA TRP A 66 -7.71 -10.39 -3.56
C TRP A 66 -6.65 -10.81 -4.60
N PHE A 67 -6.11 -12.02 -4.49
CA PHE A 67 -5.13 -12.54 -5.44
C PHE A 67 -5.71 -12.71 -6.85
N GLU A 68 -6.94 -13.19 -6.99
CA GLU A 68 -7.62 -13.32 -8.28
C GLU A 68 -7.77 -11.96 -9.00
N VAL A 69 -8.17 -10.91 -8.27
CA VAL A 69 -8.29 -9.55 -8.84
C VAL A 69 -6.94 -9.04 -9.33
N HIS A 70 -5.87 -9.21 -8.53
CA HIS A 70 -4.54 -8.75 -8.91
C HIS A 70 -3.99 -9.57 -10.08
N ALA A 71 -4.14 -10.89 -10.08
CA ALA A 71 -3.74 -11.75 -11.20
C ALA A 71 -4.47 -11.37 -12.50
N ALA A 72 -5.78 -11.10 -12.42
CA ALA A 72 -6.56 -10.68 -13.58
C ALA A 72 -6.11 -9.28 -14.08
N ALA A 73 -5.83 -8.35 -13.17
CA ALA A 73 -5.29 -7.03 -13.53
C ALA A 73 -3.95 -7.16 -14.26
N HIS A 74 -3.03 -7.97 -13.74
CA HIS A 74 -1.71 -8.21 -14.33
C HIS A 74 -1.82 -8.83 -15.73
N ARG A 75 -2.70 -9.83 -15.93
CA ARG A 75 -2.98 -10.39 -17.27
C ARG A 75 -3.46 -9.35 -18.27
N LEU A 76 -4.16 -8.34 -17.80
CA LEU A 76 -4.63 -7.21 -18.61
C LEU A 76 -3.59 -6.09 -18.77
N GLY A 77 -2.38 -6.24 -18.22
CA GLY A 77 -1.35 -5.20 -18.24
C GLY A 77 -1.70 -3.98 -17.40
N ILE A 78 -2.51 -4.16 -16.35
CA ILE A 78 -2.84 -3.12 -15.36
C ILE A 78 -1.92 -3.34 -14.17
N PRO A 79 -0.93 -2.46 -13.93
CA PRO A 79 -0.04 -2.58 -12.79
C PRO A 79 -0.78 -2.33 -11.48
N THR A 80 -0.31 -2.99 -10.43
CA THR A 80 -0.91 -2.84 -9.10
C THR A 80 0.16 -2.67 -8.03
N ASN A 81 -0.24 -2.25 -6.83
CA ASN A 81 0.61 -2.31 -5.66
C ASN A 81 0.11 -3.42 -4.72
N ALA A 82 1.00 -3.88 -3.85
CA ALA A 82 0.67 -4.77 -2.76
C ALA A 82 0.80 -4.03 -1.42
N THR A 83 0.02 -4.43 -0.42
CA THR A 83 0.03 -3.82 0.91
C THR A 83 -0.02 -4.89 1.99
N ILE A 84 0.44 -4.56 3.19
CA ILE A 84 0.15 -5.27 4.44
C ILE A 84 -0.29 -4.25 5.49
N LEU A 85 -1.21 -4.62 6.36
CA LEU A 85 -1.43 -3.92 7.63
C LEU A 85 -0.74 -4.72 8.72
N TYR A 86 0.21 -4.13 9.44
CA TYR A 86 0.97 -4.80 10.49
C TYR A 86 0.94 -4.02 11.80
N GLY A 87 1.29 -4.69 12.89
CA GLY A 87 1.35 -4.09 14.23
C GLY A 87 0.02 -4.12 14.97
N HIS A 88 -0.87 -5.05 14.62
CA HIS A 88 -2.13 -5.26 15.32
C HIS A 88 -2.10 -6.56 16.15
N ILE A 89 -2.81 -7.62 15.75
CA ILE A 89 -2.93 -8.89 16.47
C ILE A 89 -2.18 -10.04 15.78
N GLU A 90 -1.49 -9.75 14.69
CA GLU A 90 -0.69 -10.69 13.95
C GLU A 90 0.65 -10.98 14.67
N CYS A 91 1.25 -12.12 14.37
CA CYS A 91 2.63 -12.45 14.74
C CYS A 91 3.56 -12.39 13.52
N VAL A 92 4.85 -12.60 13.74
CA VAL A 92 5.88 -12.54 12.68
C VAL A 92 5.62 -13.58 11.59
N GLU A 93 5.17 -14.77 11.96
CA GLU A 93 4.86 -15.85 11.04
C GLU A 93 3.74 -15.47 10.05
N HIS A 94 2.72 -14.74 10.51
CA HIS A 94 1.66 -14.21 9.63
C HIS A 94 2.22 -13.18 8.63
N ARG A 95 3.16 -12.35 9.05
CA ARG A 95 3.82 -11.39 8.16
C ARG A 95 4.66 -12.11 7.10
N ILE A 96 5.41 -13.13 7.49
CA ILE A 96 6.23 -13.93 6.56
C ILE A 96 5.35 -14.67 5.56
N ASP A 97 4.27 -15.33 6.01
CA ASP A 97 3.30 -15.98 5.12
C ASP A 97 2.69 -14.98 4.12
N HIS A 98 2.35 -13.78 4.59
CA HIS A 98 1.85 -12.71 3.73
C HIS A 98 2.86 -12.32 2.65
N LEU A 99 4.12 -12.10 3.03
CA LEU A 99 5.19 -11.76 2.08
C LEU A 99 5.46 -12.91 1.10
N ASP A 100 5.46 -14.17 1.57
CA ASP A 100 5.67 -15.35 0.73
C ASP A 100 4.58 -15.48 -0.35
N ARG A 101 3.32 -15.29 0.01
CA ARG A 101 2.21 -15.30 -0.95
C ARG A 101 2.32 -14.19 -1.98
N LEU A 102 2.72 -12.97 -1.59
CA LEU A 102 2.97 -11.87 -2.51
C LEU A 102 4.14 -12.17 -3.44
N ARG A 103 5.25 -12.71 -2.92
CA ARG A 103 6.40 -13.13 -3.69
C ARG A 103 6.01 -14.12 -4.79
N ARG A 104 5.28 -15.18 -4.41
CA ARG A 104 4.80 -16.21 -5.36
C ARG A 104 3.88 -15.61 -6.43
N GLN A 105 2.98 -14.69 -6.07
CA GLN A 105 2.13 -14.00 -7.04
C GLN A 105 2.97 -13.16 -8.01
N GLN A 106 3.97 -12.43 -7.50
CA GLN A 106 4.86 -11.64 -8.33
C GLN A 106 5.68 -12.51 -9.28
N ASP A 107 6.21 -13.65 -8.83
CA ASP A 107 6.91 -14.61 -9.67
C ASP A 107 6.03 -15.13 -10.82
N GLN A 108 4.73 -15.29 -10.60
CA GLN A 108 3.78 -15.76 -11.59
C GLN A 108 3.31 -14.68 -12.56
N THR A 109 3.18 -13.44 -12.11
CA THR A 109 2.44 -12.41 -12.87
C THR A 109 3.24 -11.14 -13.16
N GLY A 110 4.28 -10.83 -12.38
CA GLY A 110 5.17 -9.68 -12.58
C GLY A 110 4.53 -8.30 -12.51
N GLY A 111 3.30 -8.17 -11.98
CA GLY A 111 2.51 -6.94 -12.11
C GLY A 111 2.47 -6.03 -10.89
N PHE A 112 3.10 -6.39 -9.77
CA PHE A 112 3.24 -5.49 -8.63
C PHE A 112 4.37 -4.49 -8.88
N ASN A 113 4.05 -3.19 -8.85
CA ASN A 113 5.04 -2.12 -8.94
C ASN A 113 5.70 -1.84 -7.59
N ALA A 114 4.93 -1.84 -6.51
CA ALA A 114 5.42 -1.52 -5.19
C ALA A 114 4.73 -2.33 -4.10
N PHE A 115 5.45 -2.56 -3.02
CA PHE A 115 4.91 -3.03 -1.76
C PHE A 115 4.88 -1.90 -0.73
N ILE A 116 3.78 -1.79 0.01
CA ILE A 116 3.52 -0.70 0.96
C ILE A 116 3.14 -1.31 2.31
N PRO A 117 4.07 -1.45 3.25
CA PRO A 117 3.72 -1.82 4.62
C PRO A 117 3.02 -0.65 5.32
N LEU A 118 1.81 -0.90 5.79
CA LEU A 118 0.97 0.07 6.49
C LEU A 118 0.95 -0.26 7.98
N LYS A 119 1.42 0.66 8.79
CA LYS A 119 1.39 0.54 10.25
C LYS A 119 -0.03 0.64 10.77
N TYR A 120 -0.40 -0.28 11.68
CA TYR A 120 -1.64 -0.17 12.42
C TYR A 120 -1.61 1.06 13.35
N ARG A 121 -2.69 1.82 13.33
CA ARG A 121 -2.89 2.97 14.20
C ARG A 121 -4.12 2.71 15.07
N ASN A 122 -3.96 2.84 16.38
CA ASN A 122 -5.00 2.47 17.35
C ASN A 122 -6.07 3.53 17.58
N PHE A 123 -5.96 4.69 16.97
CA PHE A 123 -6.87 5.82 17.21
C PHE A 123 -8.27 5.57 16.65
N GLY A 124 -9.29 5.65 17.50
CA GLY A 124 -10.70 5.70 17.10
C GLY A 124 -11.27 4.46 16.43
N ASN A 125 -10.69 3.27 16.65
CA ASN A 125 -11.16 2.02 16.06
C ASN A 125 -11.50 0.95 17.12
N ARG A 126 -12.02 -0.22 16.66
CA ARG A 126 -12.50 -1.30 17.54
C ARG A 126 -11.39 -2.02 18.31
N MET A 127 -10.13 -1.81 17.95
CA MET A 127 -8.96 -2.44 18.58
C MET A 127 -8.04 -1.37 19.19
N SER A 128 -8.63 -0.28 19.70
CA SER A 128 -7.88 0.85 20.26
C SER A 128 -7.10 0.50 21.54
N GLU A 129 -7.40 -0.64 22.15
CA GLU A 129 -6.66 -1.19 23.30
C GLU A 129 -5.30 -1.77 22.88
N ILE A 130 -5.08 -2.06 21.60
CA ILE A 130 -3.80 -2.55 21.10
C ILE A 130 -2.86 -1.37 20.94
N GLY A 131 -1.70 -1.42 21.59
CA GLY A 131 -0.66 -0.41 21.45
C GLY A 131 -0.08 -0.37 20.03
N GLU A 132 0.50 0.76 19.67
CA GLU A 132 1.22 0.88 18.40
C GLU A 132 2.63 0.30 18.52
N VAL A 133 3.12 -0.29 17.42
CA VAL A 133 4.49 -0.80 17.36
C VAL A 133 5.51 0.33 17.37
N SER A 134 6.71 0.03 17.87
CA SER A 134 7.80 0.99 17.94
C SER A 134 8.41 1.28 16.55
N VAL A 135 9.15 2.39 16.44
CA VAL A 135 9.94 2.72 15.25
C VAL A 135 10.90 1.60 14.86
N THR A 136 11.50 0.92 15.86
CA THR A 136 12.37 -0.25 15.60
C THR A 136 11.64 -1.37 14.86
N GLU A 137 10.39 -1.60 15.21
CA GLU A 137 9.56 -2.61 14.54
C GLU A 137 9.15 -2.16 13.13
N ASP A 138 8.89 -0.87 12.94
CA ASP A 138 8.64 -0.29 11.62
C ASP A 138 9.84 -0.50 10.68
N LEU A 139 11.06 -0.20 11.16
CA LEU A 139 12.29 -0.38 10.39
C LEU A 139 12.58 -1.86 10.11
N ARG A 140 12.31 -2.75 11.09
CA ARG A 140 12.43 -4.20 10.91
C ARG A 140 11.46 -4.71 9.83
N MET A 141 10.22 -4.23 9.82
CA MET A 141 9.22 -4.60 8.80
C MET A 141 9.68 -4.18 7.41
N LEU A 142 10.22 -2.97 7.24
CA LEU A 142 10.74 -2.49 5.97
C LEU A 142 11.95 -3.32 5.49
N ALA A 143 12.92 -3.58 6.37
CA ALA A 143 14.09 -4.39 6.05
C ALA A 143 13.70 -5.84 5.66
N MET A 144 12.82 -6.46 6.43
CA MET A 144 12.29 -7.78 6.12
C MET A 144 11.58 -7.80 4.78
N SER A 145 10.76 -6.78 4.49
CA SER A 145 10.07 -6.65 3.22
C SER A 145 11.04 -6.56 2.05
N ARG A 146 12.11 -5.76 2.15
CA ARG A 146 13.10 -5.62 1.09
C ARG A 146 13.87 -6.93 0.84
N ILE A 147 14.25 -7.64 1.91
CA ILE A 147 14.98 -8.91 1.80
C ILE A 147 14.08 -10.00 1.19
N TYR A 148 12.81 -10.05 1.61
CA TYR A 148 11.90 -11.13 1.20
C TYR A 148 11.29 -10.89 -0.18
N LEU A 149 10.97 -9.64 -0.51
CA LEU A 149 10.34 -9.22 -1.78
C LEU A 149 11.36 -8.63 -2.76
N ASP A 150 12.49 -9.32 -2.99
CA ASP A 150 13.52 -8.89 -3.95
C ASP A 150 13.00 -8.85 -5.40
N ASN A 151 11.88 -9.52 -5.69
CA ASN A 151 11.19 -9.53 -6.98
C ASN A 151 10.14 -8.40 -7.15
N ILE A 152 9.82 -7.63 -6.09
CA ILE A 152 8.99 -6.43 -6.20
C ILE A 152 9.91 -5.21 -6.28
N PRO A 153 9.83 -4.40 -7.35
CA PRO A 153 10.82 -3.33 -7.60
C PRO A 153 10.95 -2.34 -6.46
N HIS A 154 9.84 -1.89 -5.89
CA HIS A 154 9.82 -0.78 -4.95
C HIS A 154 9.19 -1.14 -3.61
N ILE A 155 9.83 -0.70 -2.52
CA ILE A 155 9.27 -0.73 -1.16
C ILE A 155 9.01 0.72 -0.74
N LYS A 156 7.73 1.02 -0.48
CA LYS A 156 7.31 2.38 -0.16
C LYS A 156 7.20 2.60 1.34
N ALA A 157 7.91 3.58 1.86
CA ALA A 157 7.66 4.15 3.18
C ALA A 157 6.58 5.24 3.06
N TYR A 158 5.35 4.92 3.50
CA TYR A 158 4.24 5.87 3.43
C TYR A 158 4.37 6.91 4.55
N TRP A 159 5.01 8.04 4.26
CA TRP A 159 5.45 9.03 5.23
C TRP A 159 4.35 9.57 6.14
N VAL A 160 3.10 9.61 5.66
CA VAL A 160 1.94 10.05 6.47
C VAL A 160 1.70 9.15 7.67
N MET A 161 1.98 7.85 7.54
CA MET A 161 1.77 6.87 8.61
C MET A 161 3.00 6.70 9.50
N TYR A 162 4.20 6.90 8.96
CA TYR A 162 5.47 6.75 9.69
C TYR A 162 5.93 8.04 10.37
N GLY A 163 5.51 9.20 9.86
CA GLY A 163 6.11 10.49 10.20
C GLY A 163 7.42 10.75 9.46
N LYS A 164 7.82 12.02 9.38
CA LYS A 164 8.96 12.47 8.55
C LYS A 164 10.28 11.83 8.99
N ALA A 165 10.56 11.81 10.31
CA ALA A 165 11.81 11.28 10.86
C ALA A 165 11.96 9.77 10.63
N THR A 166 10.91 8.98 10.86
CA THR A 166 10.94 7.54 10.61
C THR A 166 11.07 7.23 9.12
N THR A 167 10.47 8.06 8.26
CA THR A 167 10.58 7.91 6.81
C THR A 167 12.02 8.15 6.31
N GLU A 168 12.74 9.11 6.88
CA GLU A 168 14.16 9.31 6.58
C GLU A 168 14.98 8.06 6.93
N LEU A 169 14.77 7.51 8.14
CA LEU A 169 15.45 6.27 8.54
C LEU A 169 15.06 5.07 7.66
N ALA A 170 13.80 5.00 7.21
CA ALA A 170 13.28 3.93 6.38
C ALA A 170 14.06 3.74 5.07
N LEU A 171 14.63 4.81 4.51
CA LEU A 171 15.46 4.76 3.31
C LEU A 171 16.74 3.92 3.53
N ALA A 172 17.32 3.94 4.73
CA ALA A 172 18.45 3.10 5.09
C ALA A 172 18.05 1.64 5.38
N PHE A 173 16.75 1.36 5.53
CA PHE A 173 16.19 0.05 5.86
C PHE A 173 15.41 -0.60 4.70
N GLY A 174 15.72 -0.20 3.47
CA GLY A 174 15.25 -0.88 2.26
C GLY A 174 14.07 -0.21 1.56
N ALA A 175 13.51 0.88 2.08
CA ALA A 175 12.58 1.70 1.33
C ALA A 175 13.32 2.49 0.25
N ASP A 176 12.72 2.60 -0.93
CA ASP A 176 13.23 3.38 -2.06
C ASP A 176 12.18 4.34 -2.64
N ASP A 177 11.01 4.43 -2.01
CA ASP A 177 9.93 5.33 -2.38
C ASP A 177 9.26 5.89 -1.11
N ILE A 178 9.02 7.21 -1.07
CA ILE A 178 8.43 7.90 0.09
C ILE A 178 7.05 8.51 -0.18
N ASP A 179 6.41 8.11 -1.25
CA ASP A 179 5.15 8.72 -1.73
C ASP A 179 5.28 10.20 -2.14
N GLY A 180 4.21 10.79 -2.63
CA GLY A 180 4.20 12.17 -3.12
C GLY A 180 3.71 13.20 -2.10
N THR A 181 3.63 14.44 -2.54
CA THR A 181 3.02 15.53 -1.77
C THR A 181 1.56 15.25 -1.49
N ILE A 182 1.12 15.54 -0.27
CA ILE A 182 -0.26 15.37 0.17
C ILE A 182 -0.80 16.73 0.60
N ASP A 183 -1.96 17.06 0.06
CA ASP A 183 -2.83 18.13 0.57
C ASP A 183 -4.11 17.46 1.05
N ASP A 184 -4.18 17.14 2.35
CA ASP A 184 -5.32 16.43 2.92
C ASP A 184 -6.48 17.39 3.19
N THR A 185 -7.16 17.77 2.12
CA THR A 185 -8.44 18.50 2.23
C THR A 185 -9.60 17.59 2.66
N THR A 186 -9.39 16.27 2.75
CA THR A 186 -10.45 15.28 2.94
C THR A 186 -10.47 14.63 4.32
N LYS A 187 -9.56 14.96 5.20
CA LYS A 187 -9.39 14.37 6.54
C LYS A 187 -9.19 12.84 6.56
N ILE A 188 -8.89 12.23 5.42
CA ILE A 188 -8.74 10.77 5.31
C ILE A 188 -7.59 10.28 6.19
N TYR A 189 -6.51 11.02 6.24
CA TYR A 189 -5.30 10.64 6.98
C TYR A 189 -5.47 10.87 8.48
N SER A 190 -6.11 11.95 8.89
CA SER A 190 -6.44 12.17 10.29
C SER A 190 -7.44 11.14 10.81
N MET A 191 -8.40 10.70 9.97
CA MET A 191 -9.31 9.59 10.30
C MET A 191 -8.60 8.24 10.36
N ALA A 192 -7.50 8.07 9.65
CA ALA A 192 -6.64 6.87 9.72
C ALA A 192 -5.63 6.92 10.88
N GLY A 193 -5.71 7.92 11.76
CA GLY A 193 -4.86 8.04 12.95
C GLY A 193 -3.48 8.63 12.68
N ALA A 194 -3.27 9.38 11.60
CA ALA A 194 -2.03 10.13 11.40
C ALA A 194 -1.82 11.13 12.56
N ASP A 195 -0.59 11.22 13.06
CA ASP A 195 -0.23 12.12 14.18
C ASP A 195 -0.50 13.59 13.86
N ASP A 196 -0.30 13.96 12.60
CA ASP A 196 -0.64 15.28 12.09
C ASP A 196 -2.07 15.27 11.55
N GLN A 197 -2.91 16.14 12.10
CA GLN A 197 -4.31 16.35 11.67
C GLN A 197 -4.41 16.84 10.23
N ARG A 198 -3.35 17.45 9.70
CA ARG A 198 -3.20 17.92 8.32
C ARG A 198 -1.80 17.60 7.80
N PRO A 199 -1.50 16.32 7.57
CA PRO A 199 -0.17 15.97 7.10
C PRO A 199 0.12 16.68 5.77
N ALA A 200 1.20 17.43 5.77
CA ALA A 200 1.68 18.13 4.58
C ALA A 200 3.19 17.99 4.46
N MET A 201 3.65 17.79 3.25
CA MET A 201 5.08 17.79 2.91
C MET A 201 5.26 18.38 1.53
N THR A 202 6.13 19.38 1.42
CA THR A 202 6.46 20.00 0.14
C THR A 202 7.45 19.12 -0.63
N THR A 203 7.55 19.30 -1.94
CA THR A 203 8.57 18.64 -2.78
C THR A 203 9.99 18.94 -2.30
N GLU A 204 10.22 20.18 -1.83
CA GLU A 204 11.52 20.58 -1.30
C GLU A 204 11.87 19.87 0.01
N GLU A 205 10.90 19.70 0.91
CA GLU A 205 11.08 18.92 2.13
C GLU A 205 11.38 17.46 1.83
N MET A 206 10.68 16.85 0.85
CA MET A 206 10.96 15.48 0.40
C MET A 206 12.38 15.36 -0.13
N ARG A 207 12.81 16.27 -0.99
CA ARG A 207 14.18 16.27 -1.52
C ARG A 207 15.21 16.40 -0.41
N ARG A 208 14.95 17.24 0.61
CA ARG A 208 15.83 17.36 1.79
C ARG A 208 15.94 16.07 2.59
N ILE A 209 14.81 15.40 2.87
CA ILE A 209 14.78 14.12 3.58
C ILE A 209 15.59 13.06 2.82
N VAL A 210 15.39 12.93 1.52
CA VAL A 210 16.11 11.98 0.69
C VAL A 210 17.60 12.30 0.63
N ALA A 211 17.97 13.56 0.51
CA ALA A 211 19.38 14.00 0.51
C ALA A 211 20.05 13.81 1.87
N ALA A 212 19.36 14.07 2.99
CA ALA A 212 19.86 13.85 4.34
C ALA A 212 20.15 12.36 4.59
N ALA A 213 19.34 11.48 4.02
CA ALA A 213 19.59 10.02 4.05
C ALA A 213 20.72 9.56 3.11
N GLY A 214 21.36 10.47 2.36
CA GLY A 214 22.48 10.17 1.47
C GLY A 214 22.09 9.69 0.07
N TYR A 215 20.85 9.91 -0.34
CA TYR A 215 20.33 9.48 -1.65
C TYR A 215 20.00 10.65 -2.57
N ARG A 216 19.90 10.37 -3.87
CA ARG A 216 19.41 11.31 -4.88
C ARG A 216 17.90 11.18 -5.00
N ALA A 217 17.16 12.26 -4.78
CA ALA A 217 15.74 12.31 -5.00
C ALA A 217 15.42 12.31 -6.51
N VAL A 218 14.51 11.43 -6.91
CA VAL A 218 13.98 11.32 -8.26
C VAL A 218 12.47 11.45 -8.20
N GLU A 219 11.92 12.38 -8.97
CA GLU A 219 10.48 12.51 -9.12
C GLU A 219 9.97 11.51 -10.16
N ARG A 220 8.86 10.83 -9.86
CA ARG A 220 8.32 9.76 -10.70
C ARG A 220 6.81 9.86 -10.86
N ASP A 221 6.29 9.28 -11.92
CA ASP A 221 4.85 9.08 -12.11
C ASP A 221 4.32 7.80 -11.39
N THR A 222 3.03 7.52 -11.56
CA THR A 222 2.37 6.31 -11.00
C THR A 222 2.95 5.00 -11.56
N PHE A 223 3.59 5.05 -12.71
CA PHE A 223 4.22 3.90 -13.37
C PHE A 223 5.72 3.79 -13.07
N TYR A 224 6.21 4.55 -12.10
CA TYR A 224 7.63 4.63 -11.72
C TYR A 224 8.55 5.12 -12.84
N ARG A 225 8.03 5.88 -13.81
CA ARG A 225 8.85 6.56 -14.81
C ARG A 225 9.34 7.88 -14.25
N GLU A 226 10.62 8.16 -14.41
CA GLU A 226 11.23 9.43 -14.00
C GLU A 226 10.57 10.58 -14.77
N ILE A 227 10.20 11.65 -14.05
CA ILE A 227 9.62 12.89 -14.59
C ILE A 227 10.46 14.08 -14.11
N GLY A 228 11.00 14.84 -15.03
CA GLY A 228 11.72 16.09 -14.74
C GLY A 228 13.07 16.17 -15.33
#